data_9f3d9b52c6a9623a421e4c9ef23832be
#
_entry.id   9f3d9b52c6a9623a421e4c9ef23832be
#
_cell.length_a   1.000
_cell.length_b   1.000
_cell.length_c   1.000
_cell.angle_alpha   90.00
_cell.angle_beta   90.00
_cell.angle_gamma   90.00
#
_symmetry.space_group_name_H-M   'P 1'
#
loop_
_entity.id
_entity.type
_entity.pdbx_description
1 polymer ?
#
loop_
_entity_poly.entity_id
_entity_poly.type
_entity_poly.pdbx_seq_one_letter_code
_entity_poly.pdbx_strand_id
1 'polypeptide(L)'
;MPLEVMGRRAGWIATYAGMANGADAILIPEIPLNNEKLEELCRMLTERNRRGIGFSVVVVAEGTELEGKTIGRSLNISESEKAYRFGGIGNVLGEIIEEETGLETRVSSLDYIQRGGTPVAYDRSLATAFGVKAVGLIEEKAYGEMTALKGNRITSVPLEKMADGIKTVNPNIYKVAEIFFG
;
A
#
# COMPACT_ATOMS: atom_id res chain seq x y z
N MET A 1 4.45 13.81 -8.22
CA MET A 1 4.90 13.58 -6.84
C MET A 1 4.60 12.14 -6.44
N PRO A 2 5.57 11.24 -6.37
CA PRO A 2 5.42 9.95 -5.71
C PRO A 2 5.16 10.15 -4.21
N LEU A 3 4.11 9.45 -3.70
CA LEU A 3 3.73 9.42 -2.30
C LEU A 3 3.82 7.97 -1.81
N GLU A 4 4.88 7.66 -1.08
CA GLU A 4 5.08 6.32 -0.54
C GLU A 4 4.28 6.13 0.74
N VAL A 5 3.53 5.01 0.79
CA VAL A 5 2.70 4.63 1.91
C VAL A 5 3.03 3.23 2.41
N MET A 6 2.75 2.96 3.68
CA MET A 6 2.90 1.65 4.28
C MET A 6 1.99 0.61 3.61
N GLY A 7 2.25 -0.65 3.83
CA GLY A 7 1.41 -1.76 3.32
C GLY A 7 2.14 -3.10 3.30
N ARG A 8 3.44 -3.10 3.47
CA ARG A 8 4.29 -4.28 3.32
C ARG A 8 4.03 -4.97 1.98
N ARG A 9 3.53 -6.22 2.00
CA ARG A 9 3.29 -7.04 0.81
C ARG A 9 1.86 -6.93 0.26
N ALA A 10 1.07 -5.92 0.69
CA ALA A 10 -0.29 -5.72 0.23
C ALA A 10 -0.61 -4.24 0.05
N GLY A 11 -1.24 -3.89 -1.06
CA GLY A 11 -1.51 -2.52 -1.48
C GLY A 11 -2.81 -1.91 -0.93
N TRP A 12 -3.38 -2.42 0.17
CA TRP A 12 -4.66 -1.96 0.69
C TRP A 12 -4.70 -0.46 1.00
N ILE A 13 -3.69 0.04 1.72
CA ILE A 13 -3.60 1.45 2.09
C ILE A 13 -3.44 2.31 0.82
N ALA A 14 -2.52 1.94 -0.06
CA ALA A 14 -2.31 2.66 -1.30
C ALA A 14 -3.57 2.72 -2.16
N THR A 15 -4.29 1.59 -2.31
CA THR A 15 -5.50 1.52 -3.13
C THR A 15 -6.62 2.38 -2.57
N TYR A 16 -6.96 2.23 -1.29
CA TYR A 16 -8.08 2.98 -0.71
C TYR A 16 -7.75 4.46 -0.50
N ALA A 17 -6.55 4.78 -0.01
CA ALA A 17 -6.16 6.17 0.18
C ALA A 17 -5.97 6.90 -1.16
N GLY A 18 -5.35 6.23 -2.15
CA GLY A 18 -5.16 6.78 -3.47
C GLY A 18 -6.48 7.04 -4.18
N MET A 19 -7.40 6.08 -4.17
CA MET A 19 -8.74 6.24 -4.74
C MET A 19 -9.55 7.34 -4.04
N ALA A 20 -9.53 7.39 -2.70
CA ALA A 20 -10.28 8.38 -1.93
C ALA A 20 -9.79 9.82 -2.12
N ASN A 21 -8.51 10.00 -2.44
CA ASN A 21 -7.89 11.31 -2.62
C ASN A 21 -7.63 11.67 -4.10
N GLY A 22 -8.13 10.85 -5.04
CA GLY A 22 -7.98 11.13 -6.47
C GLY A 22 -6.53 11.08 -6.95
N ALA A 23 -5.79 10.06 -6.54
CA ALA A 23 -4.44 9.83 -7.07
C ALA A 23 -4.48 9.54 -8.57
N ASP A 24 -3.53 10.12 -9.30
CA ASP A 24 -3.43 9.96 -10.75
C ASP A 24 -2.88 8.59 -11.17
N ALA A 25 -2.19 7.92 -10.27
CA ALA A 25 -1.82 6.50 -10.37
C ALA A 25 -1.65 5.88 -8.99
N ILE A 26 -1.85 4.57 -8.88
CA ILE A 26 -1.67 3.79 -7.67
C ILE A 26 -0.84 2.56 -8.01
N LEU A 27 0.28 2.37 -7.32
CA LEU A 27 1.20 1.26 -7.53
C LEU A 27 1.18 0.36 -6.30
N ILE A 28 0.95 -0.94 -6.50
CA ILE A 28 0.78 -1.91 -5.42
C ILE A 28 1.58 -3.19 -5.66
N PRO A 29 1.97 -3.91 -4.60
CA PRO A 29 2.77 -5.14 -4.72
C PRO A 29 2.09 -6.24 -5.55
N GLU A 30 0.75 -6.29 -5.53
CA GLU A 30 -0.04 -7.27 -6.27
C GLU A 30 0.08 -7.13 -7.80
N ILE A 31 0.55 -5.97 -8.25
CA ILE A 31 0.72 -5.65 -9.67
C ILE A 31 2.15 -5.15 -9.88
N PRO A 32 3.11 -6.05 -10.15
CA PRO A 32 4.50 -5.67 -10.36
C PRO A 32 4.66 -4.60 -11.44
N LEU A 33 5.52 -3.64 -11.17
CA LEU A 33 5.82 -2.54 -12.09
C LEU A 33 6.94 -2.99 -13.03
N ASN A 34 6.56 -3.49 -14.20
CA ASN A 34 7.48 -3.80 -15.28
C ASN A 34 7.81 -2.57 -16.12
N ASN A 35 8.76 -2.70 -17.05
CA ASN A 35 9.19 -1.59 -17.91
C ASN A 35 8.03 -0.98 -18.71
N GLU A 36 7.14 -1.81 -19.26
CA GLU A 36 5.99 -1.35 -20.05
C GLU A 36 5.05 -0.44 -19.24
N LYS A 37 4.69 -0.87 -18.02
CA LYS A 37 3.85 -0.07 -17.11
C LYS A 37 4.54 1.20 -16.64
N LEU A 38 5.86 1.15 -16.46
CA LEU A 38 6.64 2.32 -16.09
C LEU A 38 6.66 3.35 -17.23
N GLU A 39 6.87 2.91 -18.45
CA GLU A 39 6.78 3.76 -19.65
C GLU A 39 5.37 4.35 -19.84
N GLU A 40 4.34 3.53 -19.60
CA GLU A 40 2.94 3.99 -19.63
C GLU A 40 2.68 5.08 -18.58
N LEU A 41 3.15 4.88 -17.34
CA LEU A 41 3.07 5.87 -16.27
C LEU A 41 3.77 7.18 -16.68
N CYS A 42 5.01 7.11 -17.17
CA CYS A 42 5.77 8.28 -17.58
C CYS A 42 5.10 9.03 -18.74
N ARG A 43 4.55 8.30 -19.71
CA ARG A 43 3.80 8.87 -20.82
C ARG A 43 2.53 9.58 -20.34
N MET A 44 1.77 8.97 -19.43
CA MET A 44 0.57 9.55 -18.85
C MET A 44 0.90 10.84 -18.09
N LEU A 45 1.93 10.85 -17.25
CA LEU A 45 2.38 12.03 -16.52
C LEU A 45 2.81 13.17 -17.45
N THR A 46 3.53 12.85 -18.53
CA THR A 46 3.95 13.80 -19.55
C THR A 46 2.75 14.42 -20.26
N GLU A 47 1.77 13.61 -20.65
CA GLU A 47 0.58 14.09 -21.32
C GLU A 47 -0.29 14.98 -20.43
N ARG A 48 -0.43 14.65 -19.15
CA ARG A 48 -1.10 15.51 -18.16
C ARG A 48 -0.45 16.89 -18.07
N ASN A 49 0.89 16.90 -17.98
CA ASN A 49 1.63 18.16 -17.94
C ASN A 49 1.45 18.99 -19.22
N ARG A 50 1.42 18.35 -20.41
CA ARG A 50 1.16 19.02 -21.69
C ARG A 50 -0.23 19.63 -21.77
N ARG A 51 -1.22 19.02 -21.11
CA ARG A 51 -2.58 19.57 -20.97
C ARG A 51 -2.69 20.71 -19.98
N GLY A 52 -1.58 21.13 -19.35
CA GLY A 52 -1.54 22.21 -18.37
C GLY A 52 -1.89 21.80 -16.94
N ILE A 53 -1.95 20.48 -16.66
CA ILE A 53 -2.13 19.97 -15.31
C ILE A 53 -0.78 20.02 -14.61
N GLY A 54 -0.58 21.02 -13.75
CA GLY A 54 0.72 21.35 -13.16
C GLY A 54 1.19 20.43 -12.04
N PHE A 55 0.41 19.40 -11.67
CA PHE A 55 0.80 18.42 -10.65
C PHE A 55 0.20 17.05 -10.94
N SER A 56 0.87 16.02 -10.45
CA SER A 56 0.34 14.66 -10.40
C SER A 56 0.78 13.96 -9.12
N VAL A 57 -0.10 13.14 -8.56
CA VAL A 57 0.15 12.34 -7.36
C VAL A 57 0.13 10.87 -7.72
N VAL A 58 1.25 10.20 -7.52
CA VAL A 58 1.41 8.75 -7.71
C VAL A 58 1.54 8.10 -6.34
N VAL A 59 0.51 7.42 -5.87
CA VAL A 59 0.57 6.70 -4.60
C VAL A 59 1.23 5.35 -4.82
N VAL A 60 2.26 5.04 -4.04
CA VAL A 60 3.01 3.78 -4.15
C VAL A 60 3.09 3.09 -2.80
N ALA A 61 2.71 1.82 -2.73
CA ALA A 61 2.90 1.00 -1.54
C ALA A 61 4.38 0.62 -1.38
N GLU A 62 4.92 0.70 -0.17
CA GLU A 62 6.34 0.44 0.15
C GLU A 62 6.85 -0.93 -0.31
N GLY A 63 5.96 -1.89 -0.50
CA GLY A 63 6.29 -3.24 -0.96
C GLY A 63 6.15 -3.46 -2.47
N THR A 64 5.90 -2.41 -3.24
CA THR A 64 5.82 -2.50 -4.70
C THR A 64 7.19 -2.85 -5.26
N GLU A 65 7.24 -3.85 -6.14
CA GLU A 65 8.46 -4.32 -6.79
C GLU A 65 8.60 -3.74 -8.19
N LEU A 66 9.83 -3.37 -8.53
CA LEU A 66 10.21 -2.95 -9.87
C LEU A 66 10.94 -4.12 -10.54
N GLU A 67 10.40 -4.66 -11.62
CA GLU A 67 11.03 -5.76 -12.34
C GLU A 67 12.42 -5.37 -12.87
N GLY A 68 13.42 -6.20 -12.59
CA GLY A 68 14.81 -6.01 -13.04
C GLY A 68 15.65 -5.04 -12.21
N LYS A 69 15.10 -4.36 -11.22
CA LYS A 69 15.87 -3.56 -10.27
C LYS A 69 15.63 -4.06 -8.86
N THR A 70 16.65 -4.56 -8.21
CA THR A 70 16.59 -4.83 -6.75
C THR A 70 16.50 -3.48 -6.05
N ILE A 71 15.32 -3.14 -5.56
CA ILE A 71 15.10 -1.94 -4.77
C ILE A 71 15.59 -2.22 -3.36
N GLY A 72 16.82 -1.94 -3.15
CA GLY A 72 17.50 -1.89 -1.89
C GLY A 72 18.72 -1.05 -2.11
N ARG A 73 18.78 0.11 -1.45
CA ARG A 73 20.03 0.81 -1.34
C ARG A 73 21.10 -0.23 -1.06
N SER A 74 22.14 -0.27 -1.89
CA SER A 74 23.37 -1.04 -1.68
C SER A 74 24.08 -0.56 -0.39
N LEU A 75 23.46 -0.88 0.74
CA LEU A 75 24.14 -1.00 1.99
C LEU A 75 24.52 -2.48 2.08
N ASN A 76 25.74 -2.78 2.53
CA ASN A 76 26.22 -4.14 2.81
C ASN A 76 25.36 -4.78 3.94
N ILE A 77 24.11 -5.04 3.65
CA ILE A 77 23.11 -5.59 4.57
C ILE A 77 22.92 -7.05 4.17
N SER A 78 22.98 -7.94 5.14
CA SER A 78 22.76 -9.37 4.94
C SER A 78 21.39 -9.66 4.31
N GLU A 79 21.25 -10.74 3.54
CA GLU A 79 19.98 -11.09 2.88
C GLU A 79 18.82 -11.24 3.87
N SER A 80 19.10 -11.65 5.11
CA SER A 80 18.11 -11.72 6.19
C SER A 80 17.59 -10.36 6.64
N GLU A 81 18.41 -9.30 6.55
CA GLU A 81 18.00 -7.93 6.90
C GLU A 81 17.26 -7.24 5.75
N LYS A 82 17.56 -7.60 4.48
CA LYS A 82 16.82 -7.15 3.30
C LYS A 82 15.35 -7.59 3.34
N ALA A 83 15.07 -8.77 3.91
CA ALA A 83 13.72 -9.32 4.02
C ALA A 83 12.79 -8.51 4.95
N TYR A 84 13.33 -7.61 5.77
CA TYR A 84 12.57 -6.83 6.77
C TYR A 84 12.51 -5.32 6.51
N ARG A 85 13.25 -4.79 5.53
CA ARG A 85 13.20 -3.36 5.20
C ARG A 85 12.35 -3.13 3.96
N PHE A 86 11.12 -2.73 4.21
CA PHE A 86 10.27 -2.10 3.20
C PHE A 86 10.59 -0.61 3.13
N GLY A 87 10.35 0.01 1.97
CA GLY A 87 10.49 1.44 1.78
C GLY A 87 11.65 1.86 0.87
N GLY A 88 11.52 3.08 0.35
CA GLY A 88 12.49 3.67 -0.59
C GLY A 88 12.10 3.50 -2.07
N ILE A 89 11.02 2.78 -2.39
CA ILE A 89 10.50 2.67 -3.75
C ILE A 89 10.08 4.04 -4.29
N GLY A 90 9.52 4.90 -3.44
CA GLY A 90 9.13 6.26 -3.82
C GLY A 90 10.29 7.07 -4.34
N ASN A 91 11.48 6.97 -3.73
CA ASN A 91 12.67 7.68 -4.19
C ASN A 91 13.16 7.14 -5.54
N VAL A 92 13.25 5.82 -5.69
CA VAL A 92 13.65 5.18 -6.95
C VAL A 92 12.69 5.55 -8.07
N LEU A 93 11.39 5.50 -7.80
CA LEU A 93 10.36 5.90 -8.75
C LEU A 93 10.46 7.39 -9.11
N GLY A 94 10.75 8.23 -8.13
CA GLY A 94 10.96 9.67 -8.34
C GLY A 94 12.11 9.96 -9.29
N GLU A 95 13.27 9.33 -9.07
CA GLU A 95 14.44 9.44 -9.94
C GLU A 95 14.12 9.01 -11.37
N ILE A 96 13.46 7.85 -11.53
CA ILE A 96 13.07 7.34 -12.86
C ILE A 96 12.09 8.29 -13.57
N ILE A 97 11.05 8.76 -12.88
CA ILE A 97 10.09 9.69 -13.47
C ILE A 97 10.79 10.98 -13.93
N GLU A 98 11.69 11.52 -13.13
CA GLU A 98 12.42 12.74 -13.47
C GLU A 98 13.35 12.53 -14.65
N GLU A 99 14.09 11.40 -14.69
CA GLU A 99 14.99 11.02 -15.81
C GLU A 99 14.22 10.82 -17.12
N GLU A 100 13.09 10.09 -17.09
CA GLU A 100 12.34 9.71 -18.28
C GLU A 100 11.45 10.83 -18.83
N THR A 101 10.95 11.72 -17.95
CA THR A 101 9.97 12.75 -18.35
C THR A 101 10.53 14.17 -18.36
N GLY A 102 11.63 14.42 -17.67
CA GLY A 102 12.15 15.76 -17.42
C GLY A 102 11.29 16.61 -16.47
N LEU A 103 10.28 16.02 -15.83
CA LEU A 103 9.40 16.72 -14.89
C LEU A 103 10.05 16.79 -13.51
N GLU A 104 10.13 17.98 -12.91
CA GLU A 104 10.59 18.12 -11.52
C GLU A 104 9.77 17.18 -10.62
N THR A 105 10.44 16.25 -9.96
CA THR A 105 9.79 15.21 -9.17
C THR A 105 10.18 15.29 -7.70
N ARG A 106 9.19 15.57 -6.84
CA ARG A 106 9.36 15.57 -5.38
C ARG A 106 8.73 14.34 -4.79
N VAL A 107 9.44 13.67 -3.91
CA VAL A 107 8.99 12.45 -3.24
C VAL A 107 8.61 12.74 -1.80
N SER A 108 7.54 12.11 -1.34
CA SER A 108 7.17 12.10 0.07
C SER A 108 6.99 10.65 0.52
N SER A 109 7.58 10.28 1.65
CA SER A 109 7.28 9.04 2.36
C SER A 109 6.55 9.37 3.64
N LEU A 110 5.38 8.76 3.84
CA LEU A 110 4.59 8.96 5.05
C LEU A 110 5.08 8.10 6.21
N ASP A 111 5.67 6.95 5.91
CA ASP A 111 6.26 6.03 6.87
C ASP A 111 5.49 5.98 8.22
N TYR A 112 6.18 6.14 9.35
CA TYR A 112 5.58 6.08 10.69
C TYR A 112 4.54 7.17 10.99
N ILE A 113 4.47 8.24 10.22
CA ILE A 113 3.42 9.26 10.35
C ILE A 113 2.03 8.62 10.24
N GLN A 114 1.87 7.58 9.39
CA GLN A 114 0.63 6.84 9.22
C GLN A 114 0.18 6.06 10.47
N ARG A 115 1.07 5.85 11.43
CA ARG A 115 0.77 5.18 12.72
C ARG A 115 0.42 6.17 13.82
N GLY A 116 0.52 7.46 13.55
CA GLY A 116 0.17 8.54 14.47
C GLY A 116 -1.29 8.98 14.36
N GLY A 117 -1.64 9.97 15.15
CA GLY A 117 -2.97 10.57 15.17
C GLY A 117 -3.94 9.89 16.13
N THR A 118 -5.07 10.55 16.36
CA THR A 118 -6.14 10.03 17.21
C THR A 118 -7.06 9.13 16.40
N PRO A 119 -7.37 7.90 16.87
CA PRO A 119 -8.28 7.01 16.16
C PRO A 119 -9.69 7.62 16.10
N VAL A 120 -10.36 7.42 14.98
CA VAL A 120 -11.74 7.87 14.79
C VAL A 120 -12.74 7.00 15.55
N ALA A 121 -13.99 7.43 15.64
CA ALA A 121 -15.02 6.70 16.40
C ALA A 121 -15.20 5.24 15.93
N TYR A 122 -15.11 5.00 14.63
CA TYR A 122 -15.18 3.64 14.08
C TYR A 122 -14.05 2.75 14.59
N ASP A 123 -12.81 3.22 14.57
CA ASP A 123 -11.65 2.45 15.05
C ASP A 123 -11.79 2.10 16.53
N ARG A 124 -12.25 3.07 17.32
CA ARG A 124 -12.44 2.89 18.77
C ARG A 124 -13.53 1.87 19.09
N SER A 125 -14.68 1.97 18.43
CA SER A 125 -15.79 1.02 18.64
C SER A 125 -15.44 -0.38 18.15
N LEU A 126 -14.73 -0.49 17.01
CA LEU A 126 -14.25 -1.75 16.47
C LEU A 126 -13.24 -2.42 17.41
N ALA A 127 -12.26 -1.66 17.90
CA ALA A 127 -11.26 -2.17 18.86
C ALA A 127 -11.93 -2.66 20.17
N THR A 128 -12.92 -1.90 20.68
CA THR A 128 -13.69 -2.31 21.84
C THR A 128 -14.44 -3.62 21.61
N ALA A 129 -15.12 -3.76 20.46
CA ALA A 129 -15.85 -4.96 20.12
C ALA A 129 -14.91 -6.19 19.94
N PHE A 130 -13.72 -6.00 19.39
CA PHE A 130 -12.71 -7.04 19.33
C PHE A 130 -12.23 -7.46 20.72
N GLY A 131 -11.99 -6.49 21.62
CA GLY A 131 -11.60 -6.78 23.01
C GLY A 131 -12.66 -7.59 23.76
N VAL A 132 -13.93 -7.20 23.66
CA VAL A 132 -15.04 -7.94 24.26
C VAL A 132 -15.12 -9.37 23.73
N LYS A 133 -15.04 -9.55 22.39
CA LYS A 133 -15.05 -10.89 21.79
C LYS A 133 -13.85 -11.73 22.25
N ALA A 134 -12.66 -11.13 22.35
CA ALA A 134 -11.46 -11.84 22.81
C ALA A 134 -11.62 -12.38 24.24
N VAL A 135 -12.18 -11.57 25.17
CA VAL A 135 -12.49 -12.02 26.53
C VAL A 135 -13.50 -13.16 26.53
N GLY A 136 -14.56 -13.06 25.73
CA GLY A 136 -15.55 -14.15 25.57
C GLY A 136 -14.91 -15.46 25.10
N LEU A 137 -13.96 -15.41 24.14
CA LEU A 137 -13.24 -16.61 23.70
C LEU A 137 -12.40 -17.24 24.83
N ILE A 138 -11.84 -16.43 25.72
CA ILE A 138 -11.11 -16.94 26.90
C ILE A 138 -12.06 -17.62 27.87
N GLU A 139 -13.22 -17.01 28.15
CA GLU A 139 -14.26 -17.59 29.03
C GLU A 139 -14.79 -18.91 28.48
N GLU A 140 -15.01 -18.99 27.17
CA GLU A 140 -15.41 -20.19 26.42
C GLU A 140 -14.27 -21.23 26.30
N LYS A 141 -13.03 -20.89 26.71
CA LYS A 141 -11.81 -21.71 26.54
C LYS A 141 -11.52 -22.03 25.07
N ALA A 142 -11.97 -21.18 24.14
CA ALA A 142 -11.76 -21.29 22.70
C ALA A 142 -10.35 -20.81 22.32
N TYR A 143 -9.32 -21.52 22.81
CA TYR A 143 -7.92 -21.22 22.53
C TYR A 143 -7.58 -21.58 21.08
N GLY A 144 -6.65 -20.83 20.46
CA GLY A 144 -6.30 -21.01 19.06
C GLY A 144 -7.21 -20.25 18.08
N GLU A 145 -8.17 -19.48 18.61
CA GLU A 145 -9.05 -18.61 17.83
C GLU A 145 -8.54 -17.15 17.85
N MET A 146 -8.78 -16.44 16.77
CA MET A 146 -8.52 -15.00 16.64
C MET A 146 -9.84 -14.27 16.39
N THR A 147 -10.03 -13.12 17.04
CA THR A 147 -11.17 -12.25 16.73
C THR A 147 -11.03 -11.68 15.32
N ALA A 148 -12.14 -11.68 14.57
CA ALA A 148 -12.14 -11.23 13.17
C ALA A 148 -13.42 -10.44 12.85
N LEU A 149 -13.30 -9.49 11.93
CA LEU A 149 -14.44 -8.80 11.32
C LEU A 149 -14.82 -9.51 10.02
N LYS A 150 -16.04 -10.03 9.94
CA LYS A 150 -16.60 -10.61 8.72
C LYS A 150 -17.88 -9.86 8.31
N GLY A 151 -17.76 -9.05 7.25
CA GLY A 151 -18.78 -8.05 6.93
C GLY A 151 -18.90 -7.05 8.09
N ASN A 152 -20.07 -6.94 8.70
CA ASN A 152 -20.34 -6.05 9.83
C ASN A 152 -20.43 -6.81 11.18
N ARG A 153 -19.96 -8.05 11.25
CA ARG A 153 -20.06 -8.89 12.46
C ARG A 153 -18.68 -9.24 12.99
N ILE A 154 -18.51 -9.07 14.30
CA ILE A 154 -17.36 -9.62 15.00
C ILE A 154 -17.57 -11.12 15.20
N THR A 155 -16.62 -11.90 14.75
CA THR A 155 -16.58 -13.37 14.84
C THR A 155 -15.21 -13.83 15.29
N SER A 156 -14.99 -15.13 15.31
CA SER A 156 -13.66 -15.72 15.45
C SER A 156 -13.29 -16.57 14.24
N VAL A 157 -12.01 -16.74 14.04
CA VAL A 157 -11.41 -17.62 13.03
C VAL A 157 -10.23 -18.36 13.64
N PRO A 158 -9.98 -19.63 13.28
CA PRO A 158 -8.82 -20.36 13.73
C PRO A 158 -7.52 -19.64 13.34
N LEU A 159 -6.56 -19.58 14.25
CA LEU A 159 -5.22 -18.98 13.98
C LEU A 159 -4.49 -19.70 12.84
N GLU A 160 -4.76 -20.98 12.63
CA GLU A 160 -4.18 -21.75 11.53
C GLU A 160 -4.46 -21.14 10.16
N LYS A 161 -5.61 -20.48 10.00
CA LYS A 161 -5.94 -19.75 8.75
C LYS A 161 -5.01 -18.59 8.45
N MET A 162 -4.23 -18.12 9.44
CA MET A 162 -3.21 -17.09 9.21
C MET A 162 -2.00 -17.62 8.46
N ALA A 163 -1.79 -18.94 8.45
CA ALA A 163 -0.74 -19.61 7.68
C ALA A 163 -1.05 -19.65 6.17
N ASP A 164 -2.31 -19.47 5.77
CA ASP A 164 -2.75 -19.55 4.36
C ASP A 164 -2.28 -18.35 3.50
N GLY A 165 -1.60 -17.37 4.12
CA GLY A 165 -1.01 -16.23 3.41
C GLY A 165 -1.61 -14.89 3.77
N ILE A 166 -1.22 -13.87 3.01
CA ILE A 166 -1.64 -12.48 3.21
C ILE A 166 -2.88 -12.21 2.37
N LYS A 167 -3.87 -11.52 2.96
CA LYS A 167 -5.02 -11.03 2.21
C LYS A 167 -4.58 -9.89 1.27
N THR A 168 -4.56 -10.17 -0.01
CA THR A 168 -4.20 -9.22 -1.08
C THR A 168 -5.39 -8.36 -1.50
N VAL A 169 -5.11 -7.26 -2.19
CA VAL A 169 -6.13 -6.37 -2.76
C VAL A 169 -6.94 -7.13 -3.82
N ASN A 170 -8.27 -7.01 -3.73
CA ASN A 170 -9.14 -7.59 -4.75
C ASN A 170 -8.94 -6.84 -6.08
N PRO A 171 -8.60 -7.55 -7.18
CA PRO A 171 -8.39 -6.93 -8.49
C PRO A 171 -9.56 -6.08 -8.98
N ASN A 172 -10.80 -6.42 -8.60
CA ASN A 172 -11.96 -5.63 -9.00
C ASN A 172 -12.01 -4.26 -8.30
N ILE A 173 -11.49 -4.16 -7.08
CA ILE A 173 -11.39 -2.86 -6.39
C ILE A 173 -10.32 -2.00 -7.07
N TYR A 174 -9.19 -2.60 -7.41
CA TYR A 174 -8.12 -1.90 -8.12
C TYR A 174 -8.58 -1.41 -9.50
N LYS A 175 -9.30 -2.21 -10.26
CA LYS A 175 -9.89 -1.80 -11.55
C LYS A 175 -10.82 -0.59 -11.43
N VAL A 176 -11.53 -0.43 -10.32
CA VAL A 176 -12.33 0.79 -10.10
C VAL A 176 -11.44 2.01 -9.96
N ALA A 177 -10.30 1.88 -9.27
CA ALA A 177 -9.33 2.97 -9.16
C ALA A 177 -8.70 3.32 -10.51
N GLU A 178 -8.35 2.32 -11.33
CA GLU A 178 -7.75 2.50 -12.66
C GLU A 178 -8.59 3.36 -13.62
N ILE A 179 -9.92 3.36 -13.47
CA ILE A 179 -10.82 4.19 -14.30
C ILE A 179 -10.51 5.68 -14.16
N PHE A 180 -9.94 6.09 -13.04
CA PHE A 180 -9.65 7.49 -12.72
C PHE A 180 -8.17 7.87 -12.91
N PHE A 181 -7.34 6.96 -13.40
CA PHE A 181 -5.94 7.26 -13.67
C PHE A 181 -5.79 8.16 -14.91
N GLY A 182 -4.92 9.16 -14.84
CA GLY A 182 -4.62 10.05 -15.96
C GLY A 182 -5.24 11.43 -15.93
#